data_edc42b60d70f711303968088b4e04457
#
_entry.id   edc42b60d70f711303968088b4e04457
#
_cell.length_a   1.000
_cell.length_b   1.000
_cell.length_c   1.000
_cell.angle_alpha   90.00
_cell.angle_beta   90.00
_cell.angle_gamma   90.00
#
_symmetry.space_group_name_H-M   'P 1'
#
loop_
_entity.id
_entity.type
_entity.pdbx_description
1 polymer ?
#
loop_
_entity_poly.entity_id
_entity_poly.type
_entity_poly.pdbx_seq_one_letter_code
_entity_poly.pdbx_strand_id
1 'polypeptide(L)'
;MGLLLVVMVTAASVQDRDGGRGILKRLHRALESVQLVFADGGYRGQLLPIAKSAWAITVEVVLKPADQRGFAVLPRRWVVERTFSWLMRHRRLVRDYERLPETHEAMIKWAMIALMLNRLAPHPGPKPWATNPK
;
A
#
# COMPACT_ATOMS: atom_id res chain seq x y z
N MET A 1 3.51 -2.82 12.10
CA MET A 1 4.57 -3.12 11.11
C MET A 1 4.33 -2.47 9.75
N GLY A 2 3.17 -2.47 9.17
CA GLY A 2 2.83 -1.77 7.90
C GLY A 2 3.57 -2.31 6.68
N LEU A 3 3.62 -3.63 6.54
CA LEU A 3 4.15 -4.29 5.35
C LEU A 3 3.02 -4.52 4.33
N LEU A 4 3.39 -4.58 3.04
CA LEU A 4 2.46 -4.86 1.96
C LEU A 4 2.00 -6.32 2.04
N LEU A 5 0.69 -6.54 2.06
CA LEU A 5 0.09 -7.88 2.03
C LEU A 5 -0.24 -8.29 0.60
N VAL A 6 -0.95 -7.43 -0.10
CA VAL A 6 -1.33 -7.63 -1.50
C VAL A 6 -1.15 -6.34 -2.28
N VAL A 7 -0.96 -6.46 -3.58
CA VAL A 7 -0.87 -5.33 -4.51
C VAL A 7 -1.64 -5.66 -5.78
N MET A 8 -2.25 -4.65 -6.35
CA MET A 8 -2.86 -4.72 -7.67
C MET A 8 -2.61 -3.39 -8.38
N VAL A 9 -2.11 -3.47 -9.58
CA VAL A 9 -1.92 -2.32 -10.47
C VAL A 9 -3.05 -2.32 -11.50
N THR A 10 -3.69 -1.19 -11.66
CA THR A 10 -4.78 -0.99 -12.63
C THR A 10 -4.45 0.19 -13.52
N ALA A 11 -5.03 0.21 -14.72
CA ALA A 11 -4.95 1.39 -15.58
C ALA A 11 -5.58 2.61 -14.89
N ALA A 12 -5.08 3.80 -15.19
CA ALA A 12 -5.57 5.05 -14.59
C ALA A 12 -7.05 5.34 -14.89
N SER A 13 -7.63 4.70 -15.90
CA SER A 13 -9.04 4.78 -16.24
C SER A 13 -9.96 3.97 -15.33
N VAL A 14 -9.40 3.03 -14.54
CA VAL A 14 -10.16 2.19 -13.60
C VAL A 14 -10.42 2.97 -12.33
N GLN A 15 -11.69 3.09 -11.94
CA GLN A 15 -12.06 3.78 -10.71
C GLN A 15 -11.63 2.98 -9.47
N ASP A 16 -11.29 3.67 -8.38
CA ASP A 16 -10.81 3.09 -7.12
C ASP A 16 -11.76 2.01 -6.58
N ARG A 17 -13.07 2.23 -6.64
CA ARG A 17 -14.06 1.25 -6.17
C ARG A 17 -14.07 -0.06 -6.97
N ASP A 18 -13.77 0.01 -8.28
CA ASP A 18 -13.72 -1.17 -9.15
C ASP A 18 -12.41 -1.93 -8.92
N GLY A 19 -11.29 -1.21 -8.80
CA GLY A 19 -10.01 -1.74 -8.32
C GLY A 19 -10.11 -2.34 -6.92
N GLY A 20 -10.86 -1.69 -6.03
CA GLY A 20 -11.10 -2.13 -4.66
C GLY A 20 -11.71 -3.53 -4.56
N ARG A 21 -12.65 -3.87 -5.45
CA ARG A 21 -13.23 -5.22 -5.51
C ARG A 21 -12.17 -6.28 -5.83
N GLY A 22 -11.31 -6.01 -6.79
CA GLY A 22 -10.22 -6.92 -7.18
C GLY A 22 -9.21 -7.14 -6.07
N ILE A 23 -8.78 -6.06 -5.40
CA ILE A 23 -7.79 -6.13 -4.33
C ILE A 23 -8.35 -6.83 -3.09
N LEU A 24 -9.60 -6.60 -2.70
CA LEU A 24 -10.23 -7.28 -1.56
C LEU A 24 -10.40 -8.78 -1.83
N LYS A 25 -10.75 -9.17 -3.05
CA LYS A 25 -10.79 -10.59 -3.45
C LYS A 25 -9.42 -11.25 -3.36
N ARG A 26 -8.35 -10.56 -3.81
CA ARG A 26 -6.97 -11.05 -3.67
C ARG A 26 -6.56 -11.15 -2.19
N LEU A 27 -6.94 -10.16 -1.38
CA LEU A 27 -6.64 -10.13 0.05
C LEU A 27 -7.29 -11.31 0.78
N HIS A 28 -8.59 -11.54 0.57
CA HIS A 28 -9.33 -12.64 1.17
C HIS A 28 -8.71 -14.01 0.82
N ARG A 29 -8.31 -14.20 -0.45
CA ARG A 29 -7.64 -15.44 -0.88
C ARG A 29 -6.26 -15.66 -0.27
N ALA A 30 -5.53 -14.58 -0.03
CA ALA A 30 -4.18 -14.64 0.55
C ALA A 30 -4.21 -14.77 2.07
N LEU A 31 -5.18 -14.13 2.73
CA LEU A 31 -5.24 -13.98 4.19
C LEU A 31 -6.72 -13.93 4.63
N GLU A 32 -7.30 -15.09 4.89
CA GLU A 32 -8.69 -15.23 5.36
C GLU A 32 -8.93 -14.60 6.75
N SER A 33 -7.87 -14.43 7.53
CA SER A 33 -7.94 -13.84 8.88
C SER A 33 -8.19 -12.33 8.89
N VAL A 34 -8.09 -11.65 7.75
CA VAL A 34 -8.34 -10.19 7.68
C VAL A 34 -9.83 -9.91 7.68
N GLN A 35 -10.31 -9.27 8.75
CA GLN A 35 -11.73 -8.92 8.94
C GLN A 35 -12.02 -7.43 8.79
N LEU A 36 -11.01 -6.56 8.93
CA LEU A 36 -11.17 -5.12 8.89
C LEU A 36 -10.14 -4.48 7.96
N VAL A 37 -10.62 -3.62 7.06
CA VAL A 37 -9.80 -2.84 6.13
C VAL A 37 -10.19 -1.37 6.24
N PHE A 38 -9.19 -0.49 6.35
CA PHE A 38 -9.40 0.96 6.29
C PHE A 38 -9.16 1.44 4.87
N ALA A 39 -10.08 2.23 4.34
CA ALA A 39 -10.01 2.81 3.01
C ALA A 39 -10.28 4.32 3.05
N ASP A 40 -9.90 5.04 2.02
CA ASP A 40 -10.24 6.44 1.86
C ASP A 40 -11.64 6.65 1.25
N GLY A 41 -12.02 7.92 1.05
CA GLY A 41 -13.33 8.30 0.54
C GLY A 41 -13.66 7.80 -0.87
N GLY A 42 -12.67 7.47 -1.69
CA GLY A 42 -12.84 6.94 -3.05
C GLY A 42 -13.49 5.56 -3.10
N TYR A 43 -13.38 4.81 -2.01
CA TYR A 43 -13.92 3.44 -1.91
C TYR A 43 -15.35 3.35 -1.36
N ARG A 44 -16.04 4.48 -1.24
CA ARG A 44 -17.44 4.51 -0.78
C ARG A 44 -18.40 3.81 -1.75
N GLY A 45 -19.58 3.45 -1.23
CA GLY A 45 -20.70 2.94 -2.01
C GLY A 45 -20.84 1.42 -1.95
N GLN A 46 -21.15 0.81 -3.07
CA GLN A 46 -21.50 -0.63 -3.14
C GLN A 46 -20.38 -1.59 -2.75
N LEU A 47 -19.13 -1.14 -2.73
CA LEU A 47 -18.00 -1.97 -2.32
C LEU A 47 -18.14 -2.47 -0.88
N LEU A 48 -18.66 -1.63 0.03
CA LEU A 48 -18.77 -1.92 1.45
C LEU A 48 -19.69 -3.14 1.74
N PRO A 49 -20.94 -3.13 1.28
CA PRO A 49 -21.84 -4.27 1.51
C PRO A 49 -21.34 -5.53 0.78
N ILE A 50 -20.77 -5.40 -0.41
CA ILE A 50 -20.20 -6.53 -1.15
C ILE A 50 -19.03 -7.16 -0.40
N ALA A 51 -18.11 -6.36 0.12
CA ALA A 51 -16.97 -6.85 0.89
C ALA A 51 -17.42 -7.65 2.12
N LYS A 52 -18.43 -7.16 2.81
CA LYS A 52 -18.97 -7.83 4.00
C LYS A 52 -19.72 -9.12 3.67
N SER A 53 -20.55 -9.12 2.63
CA SER A 53 -21.34 -10.30 2.27
C SER A 53 -20.52 -11.40 1.58
N ALA A 54 -19.57 -11.02 0.70
CA ALA A 54 -18.82 -11.98 -0.10
C ALA A 54 -17.56 -12.52 0.59
N TRP A 55 -16.94 -11.72 1.49
CA TRP A 55 -15.62 -12.04 2.08
C TRP A 55 -15.58 -11.85 3.60
N ALA A 56 -16.67 -11.51 4.25
CA ALA A 56 -16.73 -11.18 5.68
C ALA A 56 -15.76 -10.05 6.09
N ILE A 57 -15.34 -9.19 5.14
CA ILE A 57 -14.44 -8.06 5.38
C ILE A 57 -15.28 -6.80 5.62
N THR A 58 -15.10 -6.17 6.76
CA THR A 58 -15.63 -4.84 7.06
C THR A 58 -14.69 -3.79 6.48
N VAL A 59 -15.18 -2.93 5.58
CA VAL A 59 -14.43 -1.80 5.06
C VAL A 59 -14.87 -0.54 5.79
N GLU A 60 -13.95 0.07 6.55
CA GLU A 60 -14.16 1.33 7.26
C GLU A 60 -13.55 2.48 6.46
N VAL A 61 -14.40 3.42 6.03
CA VAL A 61 -13.93 4.55 5.22
C VAL A 61 -13.51 5.69 6.13
N VAL A 62 -12.23 6.01 6.11
CA VAL A 62 -11.65 7.12 6.87
C VAL A 62 -11.90 8.43 6.13
N LEU A 63 -12.70 9.31 6.73
CA LEU A 63 -13.06 10.59 6.16
C LEU A 63 -12.35 11.74 6.85
N LYS A 64 -12.10 12.80 6.08
CA LYS A 64 -11.72 14.08 6.65
C LYS A 64 -12.98 14.71 7.30
N PRO A 65 -12.92 15.18 8.56
CA PRO A 65 -14.03 15.92 9.17
C PRO A 65 -14.44 17.11 8.29
N ALA A 66 -15.76 17.31 8.11
CA ALA A 66 -16.30 18.32 7.20
C ALA A 66 -15.93 19.76 7.59
N ASP A 67 -15.75 20.01 8.87
CA ASP A 67 -15.47 21.31 9.50
C ASP A 67 -13.97 21.61 9.61
N GLN A 68 -13.10 20.69 9.23
CA GLN A 68 -11.67 20.86 9.39
C GLN A 68 -11.09 21.66 8.20
N ARG A 69 -10.80 22.93 8.44
CA ARG A 69 -10.03 23.80 7.53
C ARG A 69 -8.53 23.56 7.76
N GLY A 70 -7.78 23.34 6.67
CA GLY A 70 -6.32 23.14 6.72
C GLY A 70 -5.86 21.67 6.67
N PHE A 71 -4.56 21.46 6.87
CA PHE A 71 -3.94 20.13 6.88
C PHE A 71 -4.23 19.44 8.21
N ALA A 72 -4.81 18.24 8.15
CA ALA A 72 -5.00 17.39 9.30
C ALA A 72 -4.39 16.01 9.05
N VAL A 73 -3.62 15.55 10.00
CA VAL A 73 -3.12 14.18 10.01
C VAL A 73 -4.28 13.27 10.39
N LEU A 74 -4.87 12.60 9.41
CA LEU A 74 -5.89 11.60 9.67
C LEU A 74 -5.26 10.34 10.26
N PRO A 75 -5.83 9.79 11.35
CA PRO A 75 -5.37 8.54 11.91
C PRO A 75 -5.26 7.47 10.82
N ARG A 76 -4.14 6.73 10.81
CA ARG A 76 -3.85 5.62 9.87
C ARG A 76 -3.56 5.99 8.41
N ARG A 77 -3.87 7.19 7.93
CA ARG A 77 -3.53 7.63 6.58
C ARG A 77 -2.01 7.68 6.34
N TRP A 78 -1.26 8.07 7.34
CA TRP A 78 0.20 8.10 7.29
C TRP A 78 0.84 6.75 6.92
N VAL A 79 0.14 5.62 7.18
CA VAL A 79 0.62 4.28 6.80
C VAL A 79 0.73 4.14 5.29
N VAL A 80 -0.24 4.65 4.56
CA VAL A 80 -0.25 4.66 3.09
C VAL A 80 0.85 5.56 2.56
N GLU A 81 0.94 6.79 3.06
CA GLU A 81 1.97 7.77 2.68
C GLU A 81 3.39 7.23 2.92
N ARG A 82 3.61 6.59 4.06
CA ARG A 82 4.86 5.92 4.38
C ARG A 82 5.18 4.79 3.41
N THR A 83 4.20 3.98 3.04
CA THR A 83 4.40 2.86 2.11
C THR A 83 4.79 3.38 0.74
N PHE A 84 4.13 4.41 0.23
CA PHE A 84 4.54 5.07 -1.01
C PHE A 84 5.94 5.67 -0.90
N SER A 85 6.29 6.33 0.21
CA SER A 85 7.64 6.85 0.44
C SER A 85 8.72 5.76 0.36
N TRP A 86 8.44 4.55 0.83
CA TRP A 86 9.38 3.43 0.69
C TRP A 86 9.51 2.97 -0.75
N LEU A 87 8.40 2.86 -1.49
CA LEU A 87 8.39 2.45 -2.89
C LEU A 87 9.13 3.47 -3.78
N MET A 88 8.94 4.76 -3.53
CA MET A 88 9.59 5.84 -4.30
C MET A 88 11.12 5.90 -4.13
N ARG A 89 11.70 5.19 -3.16
CA ARG A 89 13.17 5.02 -3.09
C ARG A 89 13.73 4.15 -4.21
N HIS A 90 12.88 3.37 -4.86
CA HIS A 90 13.26 2.53 -6.00
C HIS A 90 13.03 3.29 -7.31
N ARG A 91 14.09 3.61 -8.04
CA ARG A 91 14.04 4.42 -9.28
C ARG A 91 12.96 3.95 -10.28
N ARG A 92 12.76 2.64 -10.41
CA ARG A 92 11.77 2.07 -11.34
C ARG A 92 10.32 2.21 -10.87
N LEU A 93 10.09 2.59 -9.61
CA LEU A 93 8.74 2.79 -9.05
C LEU A 93 8.36 4.28 -8.92
N VAL A 94 9.30 5.20 -9.23
CA VAL A 94 9.02 6.64 -9.24
C VAL A 94 8.12 7.04 -10.42
N ARG A 95 8.23 6.30 -11.52
CA ARG A 95 7.39 6.44 -12.71
C ARG A 95 6.96 5.07 -13.17
N ASP A 96 5.83 5.01 -13.85
CA ASP A 96 5.37 3.78 -14.49
C ASP A 96 6.13 3.59 -15.81
N TYR A 97 7.08 2.68 -15.80
CA TYR A 97 7.86 2.28 -16.99
C TYR A 97 7.40 0.94 -17.56
N GLU A 98 6.54 0.24 -16.82
CA GLU A 98 6.18 -1.12 -17.17
C GLU A 98 4.94 -1.13 -18.07
N ARG A 99 5.03 -1.85 -19.18
CA ARG A 99 3.91 -1.97 -20.12
C ARG A 99 2.79 -2.86 -19.58
N LEU A 100 3.13 -3.84 -18.75
CA LEU A 100 2.21 -4.82 -18.21
C LEU A 100 2.02 -4.58 -16.71
N PRO A 101 0.78 -4.50 -16.23
CA PRO A 101 0.47 -4.34 -14.81
C PRO A 101 1.14 -5.39 -13.91
N GLU A 102 1.21 -6.66 -14.38
CA GLU A 102 1.83 -7.75 -13.65
C GLU A 102 3.34 -7.53 -13.42
N THR A 103 4.02 -6.93 -14.39
CA THR A 103 5.44 -6.59 -14.26
C THR A 103 5.63 -5.50 -13.21
N HIS A 104 4.76 -4.48 -13.23
CA HIS A 104 4.80 -3.43 -12.21
C HIS A 104 4.49 -3.99 -10.81
N GLU A 105 3.48 -4.86 -10.67
CA GLU A 105 3.19 -5.58 -9.42
C GLU A 105 4.41 -6.37 -8.91
N ALA A 106 5.12 -7.05 -9.82
CA ALA A 106 6.33 -7.79 -9.48
C ALA A 106 7.44 -6.85 -8.97
N MET A 107 7.65 -5.71 -9.58
CA MET A 107 8.62 -4.69 -9.14
C MET A 107 8.28 -4.16 -7.74
N ILE A 108 7.01 -3.90 -7.47
CA ILE A 108 6.55 -3.48 -6.13
C ILE A 108 6.84 -4.57 -5.10
N LYS A 109 6.56 -5.83 -5.41
CA LYS A 109 6.86 -6.98 -4.51
C LYS A 109 8.35 -7.09 -4.24
N TRP A 110 9.21 -6.96 -5.24
CA TRP A 110 10.66 -6.96 -5.08
C TRP A 110 11.15 -5.83 -4.17
N ALA A 111 10.64 -4.62 -4.33
CA ALA A 111 10.95 -3.50 -3.46
C ALA A 111 10.57 -3.78 -2.01
N MET A 112 9.42 -4.40 -1.77
CA MET A 112 8.97 -4.75 -0.42
C MET A 112 9.76 -5.91 0.18
N ILE A 113 10.17 -6.90 -0.62
CA ILE A 113 11.07 -7.98 -0.20
C ILE A 113 12.41 -7.39 0.25
N ALA A 114 13.01 -6.50 -0.54
CA ALA A 114 14.25 -5.82 -0.17
C ALA A 114 14.11 -5.04 1.16
N LEU A 115 12.99 -4.34 1.36
CA LEU A 115 12.69 -3.66 2.62
C LEU A 115 12.60 -4.63 3.80
N MET A 116 11.93 -5.77 3.62
CA MET A 116 11.80 -6.79 4.66
C MET A 116 13.14 -7.43 5.01
N LEU A 117 13.95 -7.77 4.01
CA LEU A 117 15.28 -8.32 4.21
C LEU A 117 16.17 -7.36 5.00
N ASN A 118 16.16 -6.07 4.65
CA ASN A 118 16.91 -5.05 5.38
C ASN A 118 16.47 -4.88 6.84
N ARG A 119 15.23 -5.21 7.16
CA ARG A 119 14.73 -5.18 8.55
C ARG A 119 15.09 -6.43 9.34
N LEU A 120 15.16 -7.57 8.68
CA LEU A 120 15.53 -8.85 9.30
C LEU A 120 17.04 -8.98 9.48
N ALA A 121 17.82 -8.50 8.52
CA ALA A 121 19.28 -8.48 8.55
C ALA A 121 19.77 -7.05 8.25
N PRO A 122 19.72 -6.14 9.25
CA PRO A 122 20.23 -4.78 9.06
C PRO A 122 21.69 -4.84 8.62
N HIS A 123 22.03 -4.06 7.59
CA HIS A 123 23.42 -3.95 7.19
C HIS A 123 24.26 -3.46 8.37
N PRO A 124 25.44 -4.05 8.61
CA PRO A 124 26.39 -3.47 9.53
C PRO A 124 26.63 -2.01 9.10
N GLY A 125 26.66 -1.11 10.06
CA GLY A 125 26.88 0.32 9.83
C GLY A 125 28.09 0.59 8.92
N PRO A 126 28.28 1.83 8.47
CA PRO A 126 29.41 2.16 7.60
C PRO A 126 30.70 1.62 8.17
N LYS A 127 31.47 0.93 7.33
CA LYS A 127 32.76 0.36 7.76
C LYS A 127 33.68 1.50 8.24
N PRO A 128 34.47 1.28 9.29
CA PRO A 128 35.31 2.33 9.90
C PRO A 128 36.23 3.08 8.92
N TRP A 129 36.58 2.45 7.78
CA TRP A 129 37.40 3.03 6.73
C TRP A 129 36.63 3.96 5.76
N ALA A 130 35.29 3.95 5.81
CA ALA A 130 34.45 4.79 4.95
C ALA A 130 34.31 6.24 5.48
N THR A 131 34.75 6.51 6.70
CA THR A 131 34.89 7.86 7.22
C THR A 131 36.29 8.37 6.78
N ASN A 132 36.31 9.10 5.67
CA ASN A 132 37.53 9.76 5.19
C ASN A 132 38.04 10.75 6.26
N PRO A 133 39.18 10.54 6.90
CA PRO A 133 39.76 11.61 7.70
C PRO A 133 40.26 12.65 6.70
N LYS A 134 39.74 13.87 6.81
CA LYS A 134 40.39 15.02 6.21
C LYS A 134 41.67 15.33 6.97
#